data_c7a7da1ab44a927f279915394cb0df8a
#
_entry.id   c7a7da1ab44a927f279915394cb0df8a
#
_cell.length_a   1.000
_cell.length_b   1.000
_cell.length_c   1.000
_cell.angle_alpha   90.00
_cell.angle_beta   90.00
_cell.angle_gamma   90.00
#
_symmetry.space_group_name_H-M   'P 1'
#
loop_
_entity.id
_entity.type
_entity.pdbx_description
1 polymer ?
#
loop_
_entity_poly.entity_id
_entity_poly.type
_entity_poly.pdbx_seq_one_letter_code
_entity_poly.pdbx_strand_id
1 'polypeptide(L)'
;SDAKEMANTGKTDGNIDKDGKMQFAEKYFTDLKGVATTDEFSRPATMWKVKSEEIGTYTDTADATYTKKVEIGDIYKDLGLGKSISAKKVSVYVDGVENPDQPARDITKGDDKNKYGDNGVLTEVFYDNDNDSVIITEVNTYVGTITKTVKATDKKDAYVVVAPESEKPTNFKNEFETDDKFEDDDYVLYTYSLKEKEIESVAAATKVEGTVTVAENSVTNNSDKKALTINGTKYKASAKISGENLSDVSVKQDYTIYLDSYGYMIYVEENEAIGDYALILNIKQGSNDWYLGNRAELLFTDGTTKIVTTDKDYFTKKSMAKNDIVTYKVNDDGEYTLKALPTEKLVSAESSMSGQTLTNETLSMENNKAGRSTARPIPPTALPCSWLLTPVPPTTSPLTPA
;
A
#
# COMPACT_ATOMS: atom_id res chain seq x y z
N SER A 1 -3.67 -21.20 32.32
CA SER A 1 -4.62 -21.55 31.29
C SER A 1 -6.03 -21.03 31.57
N ASP A 2 -6.69 -21.53 32.61
CA ASP A 2 -8.10 -21.20 32.89
C ASP A 2 -8.29 -19.71 33.25
N ALA A 3 -7.35 -19.10 33.97
CA ALA A 3 -7.41 -17.70 34.34
C ALA A 3 -7.22 -16.78 33.10
N LYS A 4 -6.33 -17.15 32.21
CA LYS A 4 -6.11 -16.41 30.95
C LYS A 4 -7.31 -16.56 30.00
N GLU A 5 -7.88 -17.76 29.94
CA GLU A 5 -9.07 -18.03 29.14
C GLU A 5 -10.29 -17.28 29.67
N MET A 6 -10.49 -17.27 30.97
CA MET A 6 -11.56 -16.50 31.64
C MET A 6 -11.38 -14.99 31.46
N ALA A 7 -10.15 -14.48 31.48
CA ALA A 7 -9.87 -13.08 31.23
C ALA A 7 -10.12 -12.68 29.76
N ASN A 8 -9.80 -13.57 28.82
CA ASN A 8 -9.98 -13.33 27.38
C ASN A 8 -11.43 -13.45 26.90
N THR A 9 -12.23 -14.32 27.50
CA THR A 9 -13.64 -14.50 27.13
C THR A 9 -14.51 -13.31 27.54
N GLY A 10 -13.97 -12.43 28.37
CA GLY A 10 -14.75 -11.38 28.99
C GLY A 10 -14.98 -10.13 28.19
N LYS A 11 -14.41 -9.96 27.03
CA LYS A 11 -14.65 -8.73 26.23
C LYS A 11 -16.10 -8.57 25.78
N THR A 12 -16.81 -9.66 25.59
CA THR A 12 -18.23 -9.66 25.22
C THR A 12 -19.16 -9.76 26.41
N ASP A 13 -18.67 -10.25 27.54
CA ASP A 13 -19.47 -10.59 28.70
C ASP A 13 -19.27 -9.64 29.92
N GLY A 14 -18.52 -8.55 29.73
CA GLY A 14 -18.30 -7.55 30.78
C GLY A 14 -17.30 -7.96 31.86
N ASN A 15 -16.44 -8.92 31.61
CA ASN A 15 -15.39 -9.34 32.56
C ASN A 15 -14.29 -8.30 32.71
N ILE A 16 -14.10 -7.48 31.69
CA ILE A 16 -13.20 -6.32 31.69
C ILE A 16 -14.06 -5.10 31.45
N ASP A 17 -14.09 -4.17 32.40
CA ASP A 17 -14.83 -2.94 32.23
C ASP A 17 -14.11 -1.93 31.35
N LYS A 18 -14.73 -0.77 31.14
CA LYS A 18 -14.17 0.32 30.33
C LYS A 18 -12.82 0.85 30.83
N ASP A 19 -12.48 0.60 32.09
CA ASP A 19 -11.25 1.04 32.74
C ASP A 19 -10.20 -0.09 32.79
N GLY A 20 -10.40 -1.17 32.01
CA GLY A 20 -9.49 -2.32 31.95
C GLY A 20 -9.53 -3.24 33.17
N LYS A 21 -10.53 -3.11 34.05
CA LYS A 21 -10.63 -3.92 35.27
C LYS A 21 -11.33 -5.25 34.99
N MET A 22 -10.73 -6.32 35.47
CA MET A 22 -11.24 -7.68 35.34
C MET A 22 -12.28 -7.99 36.42
N GLN A 23 -13.49 -7.59 36.22
CA GLN A 23 -14.57 -7.72 37.24
C GLN A 23 -14.88 -9.18 37.61
N PHE A 24 -14.85 -10.06 36.62
CA PHE A 24 -15.10 -11.48 36.87
C PHE A 24 -13.94 -12.15 37.59
N ALA A 25 -12.72 -11.84 37.17
CA ALA A 25 -11.53 -12.44 37.75
C ALA A 25 -11.26 -11.97 39.17
N GLU A 26 -11.53 -10.72 39.52
CA GLU A 26 -11.45 -10.20 40.89
C GLU A 26 -12.34 -10.96 41.87
N LYS A 27 -13.47 -11.44 41.40
CA LYS A 27 -14.41 -12.20 42.25
C LYS A 27 -13.92 -13.62 42.57
N TYR A 28 -13.15 -14.23 41.65
CA TYR A 28 -12.74 -15.64 41.76
C TYR A 28 -11.27 -15.83 42.07
N PHE A 29 -10.43 -14.81 41.84
CA PHE A 29 -9.01 -14.86 42.08
C PHE A 29 -8.60 -13.80 43.12
N THR A 30 -8.46 -14.21 44.37
CA THR A 30 -8.10 -13.32 45.47
C THR A 30 -6.71 -12.69 45.37
N ASP A 31 -5.84 -13.27 44.53
CA ASP A 31 -4.46 -12.80 44.32
C ASP A 31 -4.29 -12.04 42.99
N LEU A 32 -5.38 -11.63 42.33
CA LEU A 32 -5.34 -10.86 41.12
C LEU A 32 -4.80 -9.45 41.38
N LYS A 33 -3.81 -9.04 40.61
CA LYS A 33 -3.22 -7.70 40.66
C LYS A 33 -3.09 -7.13 39.28
N GLY A 34 -3.57 -5.89 39.08
CA GLY A 34 -3.26 -5.07 37.93
C GLY A 34 -1.97 -4.27 38.18
N VAL A 35 -1.09 -4.25 37.20
CA VAL A 35 0.15 -3.48 37.21
C VAL A 35 0.13 -2.57 36.00
N ALA A 36 0.24 -1.25 36.25
CA ALA A 36 0.32 -0.27 35.16
C ALA A 36 1.57 -0.55 34.30
N THR A 37 1.40 -0.55 33.01
CA THR A 37 2.41 -0.78 32.00
C THR A 37 2.08 -0.03 30.72
N THR A 38 2.76 -0.33 29.63
CA THR A 38 2.41 0.12 28.28
C THR A 38 2.39 -1.08 27.34
N ASP A 39 1.55 -0.99 26.30
CA ASP A 39 1.53 -1.98 25.24
C ASP A 39 2.64 -1.76 24.19
N GLU A 40 2.57 -2.48 23.07
CA GLU A 40 3.51 -2.45 21.95
C GLU A 40 3.60 -1.08 21.26
N PHE A 41 2.56 -0.26 21.35
CA PHE A 41 2.52 1.10 20.82
C PHE A 41 2.73 2.19 21.86
N SER A 42 3.19 1.81 23.07
CA SER A 42 3.40 2.70 24.22
C SER A 42 2.11 3.37 24.71
N ARG A 43 0.94 2.77 24.42
CA ARG A 43 -0.34 3.16 24.99
C ARG A 43 -0.39 2.71 26.45
N PRO A 44 -0.99 3.49 27.35
CA PRO A 44 -1.26 3.03 28.72
C PRO A 44 -1.99 1.69 28.71
N ALA A 45 -1.54 0.79 29.53
CA ALA A 45 -2.09 -0.56 29.62
C ALA A 45 -1.99 -1.10 31.04
N THR A 46 -2.83 -2.08 31.35
CA THR A 46 -2.79 -2.81 32.61
C THR A 46 -2.42 -4.26 32.37
N MET A 47 -1.30 -4.68 32.95
CA MET A 47 -0.90 -6.08 33.00
C MET A 47 -1.55 -6.75 34.19
N TRP A 48 -2.37 -7.75 33.96
CA TRP A 48 -3.01 -8.53 34.99
C TRP A 48 -2.21 -9.77 35.34
N LYS A 49 -2.05 -10.00 36.65
CA LYS A 49 -1.30 -11.15 37.19
C LYS A 49 -2.11 -11.83 38.28
N VAL A 50 -2.03 -13.17 38.30
CA VAL A 50 -2.44 -14.00 39.44
C VAL A 50 -1.19 -14.53 40.09
N LYS A 51 -0.91 -14.12 41.30
CA LYS A 51 0.39 -14.34 41.97
C LYS A 51 1.52 -13.71 41.15
N SER A 52 2.41 -14.50 40.61
CA SER A 52 3.52 -14.07 39.73
C SER A 52 3.30 -14.40 38.26
N GLU A 53 2.22 -15.08 37.93
CA GLU A 53 1.90 -15.49 36.55
C GLU A 53 1.12 -14.40 35.86
N GLU A 54 1.58 -14.01 34.69
CA GLU A 54 0.88 -13.05 33.84
C GLU A 54 -0.32 -13.69 33.15
N ILE A 55 -1.47 -13.06 33.27
CA ILE A 55 -2.71 -13.47 32.58
C ILE A 55 -2.76 -12.80 31.18
N GLY A 56 -2.44 -11.52 31.12
CA GLY A 56 -2.41 -10.73 29.92
C GLY A 56 -2.26 -9.24 30.19
N THR A 57 -1.87 -8.53 29.15
CA THR A 57 -1.80 -7.07 29.13
C THR A 57 -2.95 -6.52 28.27
N TYR A 58 -3.64 -5.53 28.77
CA TYR A 58 -4.79 -4.92 28.12
C TYR A 58 -4.59 -3.41 28.06
N THR A 59 -4.68 -2.88 26.85
CA THR A 59 -4.58 -1.44 26.59
C THR A 59 -5.76 -0.72 27.23
N ASP A 60 -5.51 0.38 27.91
CA ASP A 60 -6.53 1.23 28.49
C ASP A 60 -7.36 1.90 27.37
N THR A 61 -8.59 2.27 27.68
CA THR A 61 -9.44 2.97 26.72
C THR A 61 -8.97 4.41 26.58
N ALA A 62 -8.73 4.86 25.35
CA ALA A 62 -8.38 6.25 25.09
C ALA A 62 -9.54 7.20 25.41
N ASP A 63 -9.24 8.37 25.95
CA ASP A 63 -10.22 9.43 26.22
C ASP A 63 -10.69 10.12 24.92
N ALA A 64 -9.85 10.15 23.89
CA ALA A 64 -10.21 10.61 22.57
C ALA A 64 -9.44 9.82 21.49
N THR A 65 -10.09 9.61 20.33
CA THR A 65 -9.53 8.85 19.21
C THR A 65 -9.81 9.55 17.88
N TYR A 66 -8.79 9.64 17.03
CA TYR A 66 -8.87 10.27 15.72
C TYR A 66 -8.18 9.41 14.67
N THR A 67 -8.64 9.55 13.42
CA THR A 67 -8.06 8.85 12.25
C THR A 67 -7.68 9.84 11.13
N LYS A 68 -7.60 11.11 11.50
CA LYS A 68 -7.22 12.25 10.64
C LYS A 68 -6.54 13.30 11.50
N LYS A 69 -5.96 14.32 10.86
CA LYS A 69 -5.42 15.47 11.60
C LYS A 69 -6.46 16.06 12.54
N VAL A 70 -6.06 16.26 13.78
CA VAL A 70 -6.87 16.89 14.82
C VAL A 70 -6.16 18.14 15.35
N GLU A 71 -6.89 19.22 15.52
CA GLU A 71 -6.38 20.45 16.13
C GLU A 71 -6.24 20.29 17.64
N ILE A 72 -5.19 20.88 18.21
CA ILE A 72 -4.98 20.83 19.67
C ILE A 72 -6.18 21.40 20.43
N GLY A 73 -6.81 22.43 19.87
CA GLY A 73 -8.03 23.01 20.46
C GLY A 73 -9.21 22.05 20.52
N ASP A 74 -9.31 21.12 19.55
CA ASP A 74 -10.32 20.07 19.58
C ASP A 74 -9.97 19.00 20.63
N ILE A 75 -8.69 18.60 20.73
CA ILE A 75 -8.25 17.70 21.81
C ILE A 75 -8.55 18.29 23.18
N TYR A 76 -8.23 19.59 23.38
CA TYR A 76 -8.58 20.31 24.63
C TYR A 76 -10.06 20.20 24.97
N LYS A 77 -10.91 20.39 23.99
CA LYS A 77 -12.37 20.33 24.13
C LYS A 77 -12.87 18.92 24.39
N ASP A 78 -12.38 17.95 23.62
CA ASP A 78 -12.84 16.55 23.70
C ASP A 78 -12.42 15.89 25.02
N LEU A 79 -11.29 16.28 25.58
CA LEU A 79 -10.88 15.89 26.94
C LEU A 79 -11.61 16.66 28.05
N GLY A 80 -12.44 17.65 27.73
CA GLY A 80 -13.16 18.45 28.71
C GLY A 80 -12.27 19.27 29.65
N LEU A 81 -11.10 19.70 29.17
CA LEU A 81 -10.10 20.35 30.02
C LEU A 81 -10.58 21.71 30.50
N GLY A 82 -10.41 21.99 31.78
CA GLY A 82 -10.70 23.31 32.41
C GLY A 82 -9.50 24.27 32.34
N LYS A 83 -8.29 23.75 32.10
CA LYS A 83 -7.02 24.51 32.04
C LYS A 83 -6.10 23.89 30.99
N SER A 84 -5.15 24.67 30.51
CA SER A 84 -4.13 24.19 29.57
C SER A 84 -3.17 23.22 30.26
N ILE A 85 -2.69 22.23 29.50
CA ILE A 85 -1.66 21.28 29.92
C ILE A 85 -0.36 21.64 29.21
N SER A 86 0.69 21.88 30.01
CA SER A 86 2.01 22.21 29.47
C SER A 86 2.63 21.07 28.69
N ALA A 87 3.35 21.35 27.62
CA ALA A 87 4.13 20.41 26.81
C ALA A 87 5.03 19.48 27.63
N LYS A 88 5.51 19.95 28.79
CA LYS A 88 6.33 19.12 29.71
C LYS A 88 5.59 17.94 30.32
N LYS A 89 4.26 17.96 30.25
CA LYS A 89 3.34 16.92 30.73
C LYS A 89 2.63 16.19 29.59
N VAL A 90 3.09 16.40 28.38
CA VAL A 90 2.59 15.73 27.18
C VAL A 90 3.71 14.85 26.63
N SER A 91 3.42 13.58 26.43
CA SER A 91 4.32 12.64 25.74
C SER A 91 3.68 12.21 24.43
N VAL A 92 4.49 12.14 23.37
CA VAL A 92 4.04 11.75 22.02
C VAL A 92 4.83 10.56 21.54
N TYR A 93 4.12 9.50 21.20
CA TYR A 93 4.71 8.25 20.69
C TYR A 93 4.18 7.99 19.28
N VAL A 94 5.06 7.56 18.39
CA VAL A 94 4.71 7.13 17.04
C VAL A 94 5.21 5.71 16.84
N ASP A 95 4.29 4.81 16.48
CA ASP A 95 4.58 3.39 16.32
C ASP A 95 5.34 2.79 17.52
N GLY A 96 5.00 3.23 18.74
CA GLY A 96 5.52 2.70 20.00
C GLY A 96 6.79 3.37 20.52
N VAL A 97 7.39 4.30 19.81
CA VAL A 97 8.58 5.03 20.28
C VAL A 97 8.32 6.53 20.42
N GLU A 98 8.99 7.18 21.36
CA GLU A 98 8.89 8.63 21.49
C GLU A 98 9.39 9.30 20.20
N ASN A 99 8.59 10.21 19.66
CA ASN A 99 8.90 10.87 18.41
C ASN A 99 9.62 12.21 18.63
N PRO A 100 10.94 12.29 18.36
CA PRO A 100 11.69 13.53 18.52
C PRO A 100 11.32 14.59 17.46
N ASP A 101 10.80 14.18 16.31
CA ASP A 101 10.45 15.07 15.19
C ASP A 101 9.10 15.75 15.39
N GLN A 102 8.28 15.22 16.29
CA GLN A 102 7.00 15.80 16.68
C GLN A 102 7.01 16.11 18.17
N PRO A 103 7.66 17.20 18.57
CA PRO A 103 7.78 17.54 19.98
C PRO A 103 6.41 17.79 20.60
N ALA A 104 6.28 17.38 21.85
CA ALA A 104 5.11 17.68 22.66
C ALA A 104 4.81 19.18 22.68
N ARG A 105 3.53 19.52 22.62
CA ARG A 105 3.02 20.90 22.63
C ARG A 105 2.06 21.10 23.77
N ASP A 106 1.90 22.34 24.20
CA ASP A 106 0.86 22.68 25.18
C ASP A 106 -0.52 22.34 24.61
N ILE A 107 -1.34 21.65 25.39
CA ILE A 107 -2.74 21.41 25.03
C ILE A 107 -3.55 22.62 25.53
N THR A 108 -3.96 23.48 24.60
CA THR A 108 -4.59 24.76 24.90
C THR A 108 -5.90 24.94 24.17
N LYS A 109 -6.81 25.69 24.80
CA LYS A 109 -8.09 26.07 24.19
C LYS A 109 -7.87 26.91 22.94
N GLY A 110 -8.50 26.50 21.83
CA GLY A 110 -8.54 27.29 20.59
C GLY A 110 -7.22 27.33 19.83
N ASP A 111 -6.31 26.40 20.07
CA ASP A 111 -5.16 26.19 19.18
C ASP A 111 -5.61 25.43 17.94
N ASP A 112 -5.90 26.16 16.88
CA ASP A 112 -6.31 25.67 15.55
C ASP A 112 -5.13 25.52 14.56
N LYS A 113 -3.92 25.92 14.98
CA LYS A 113 -2.72 25.91 14.13
C LYS A 113 -1.93 24.61 14.26
N ASN A 114 -1.78 24.14 15.50
CA ASN A 114 -1.01 22.93 15.79
C ASN A 114 -1.93 21.71 15.76
N LYS A 115 -1.42 20.63 15.18
CA LYS A 115 -2.20 19.41 14.93
C LYS A 115 -1.40 18.18 15.30
N TYR A 116 -2.10 17.13 15.69
CA TYR A 116 -1.60 15.77 15.81
C TYR A 116 -2.31 14.86 14.80
N GLY A 117 -1.72 13.70 14.57
CA GLY A 117 -2.25 12.73 13.62
C GLY A 117 -2.16 13.13 12.16
N ASP A 118 -2.63 12.26 11.30
CA ASP A 118 -2.78 12.48 9.86
C ASP A 118 -3.85 11.52 9.30
N ASN A 119 -4.17 11.64 8.02
CA ASN A 119 -5.10 10.75 7.33
C ASN A 119 -4.65 9.28 7.44
N GLY A 120 -5.49 8.42 7.98
CA GLY A 120 -5.21 7.00 8.15
C GLY A 120 -4.29 6.67 9.34
N VAL A 121 -3.92 7.65 10.16
CA VAL A 121 -3.16 7.43 11.40
C VAL A 121 -4.13 7.32 12.57
N LEU A 122 -4.09 6.19 13.28
CA LEU A 122 -4.84 6.05 14.53
C LEU A 122 -4.13 6.88 15.61
N THR A 123 -4.76 7.99 15.99
CA THR A 123 -4.27 8.87 17.04
C THR A 123 -5.16 8.71 18.27
N GLU A 124 -4.58 8.24 19.36
CA GLU A 124 -5.26 8.01 20.62
C GLU A 124 -4.68 8.93 21.69
N VAL A 125 -5.54 9.50 22.49
CA VAL A 125 -5.18 10.46 23.54
C VAL A 125 -5.64 9.92 24.88
N PHE A 126 -4.73 9.85 25.84
CA PHE A 126 -4.95 9.38 27.20
C PHE A 126 -4.66 10.51 28.18
N TYR A 127 -5.62 10.84 29.01
CA TYR A 127 -5.50 11.92 29.97
C TYR A 127 -5.51 11.40 31.40
N ASP A 128 -4.41 11.61 32.10
CA ASP A 128 -4.31 11.39 33.54
C ASP A 128 -4.70 12.68 34.28
N ASN A 129 -5.92 12.70 34.81
CA ASN A 129 -6.46 13.86 35.51
C ASN A 129 -5.85 14.08 36.91
N ASP A 130 -5.24 13.06 37.51
CA ASP A 130 -4.60 13.18 38.82
C ASP A 130 -3.25 13.91 38.71
N ASN A 131 -2.55 13.69 37.62
CA ASN A 131 -1.24 14.26 37.35
C ASN A 131 -1.26 15.42 36.34
N ASP A 132 -2.42 15.73 35.74
CA ASP A 132 -2.56 16.65 34.63
C ASP A 132 -1.60 16.34 33.47
N SER A 133 -1.50 15.08 33.11
CA SER A 133 -0.60 14.63 32.03
C SER A 133 -1.37 13.98 30.89
N VAL A 134 -0.83 14.11 29.67
CA VAL A 134 -1.43 13.56 28.45
C VAL A 134 -0.41 12.70 27.73
N ILE A 135 -0.84 11.53 27.32
CA ILE A 135 -0.12 10.68 26.39
C ILE A 135 -0.87 10.70 25.06
N ILE A 136 -0.15 10.97 23.98
CA ILE A 136 -0.66 10.91 22.61
C ILE A 136 0.10 9.80 21.91
N THR A 137 -0.61 8.86 21.34
CA THR A 137 -0.02 7.78 20.54
C THR A 137 -0.55 7.84 19.11
N GLU A 138 0.36 7.73 18.16
CA GLU A 138 0.06 7.68 16.74
C GLU A 138 0.50 6.32 16.20
N VAL A 139 -0.45 5.52 15.74
CA VAL A 139 -0.18 4.22 15.11
C VAL A 139 -0.43 4.34 13.61
N ASN A 140 0.62 4.16 12.83
CA ASN A 140 0.54 4.19 11.39
C ASN A 140 0.07 2.85 10.83
N THR A 141 -0.74 2.92 9.78
CA THR A 141 -1.05 1.77 8.94
C THR A 141 -0.14 1.79 7.73
N TYR A 142 0.44 0.65 7.41
CA TYR A 142 1.31 0.43 6.26
C TYR A 142 0.67 -0.58 5.31
N VAL A 143 1.14 -0.62 4.07
CA VAL A 143 0.74 -1.61 3.07
C VAL A 143 1.92 -2.50 2.71
N GLY A 144 1.64 -3.76 2.50
CA GLY A 144 2.59 -4.77 2.05
C GLY A 144 1.91 -5.84 1.22
N THR A 145 2.69 -6.75 0.67
CA THR A 145 2.21 -7.94 -0.03
C THR A 145 2.56 -9.20 0.74
N ILE A 146 1.68 -10.20 0.70
CA ILE A 146 1.99 -11.52 1.23
C ILE A 146 2.93 -12.23 0.27
N THR A 147 4.12 -12.58 0.75
CA THR A 147 5.10 -13.32 -0.04
C THR A 147 5.15 -14.81 0.27
N LYS A 148 4.53 -15.20 1.36
CA LYS A 148 4.45 -16.60 1.78
C LYS A 148 3.38 -16.80 2.83
N THR A 149 2.62 -17.88 2.67
CA THR A 149 1.68 -18.39 3.67
C THR A 149 2.14 -19.75 4.19
N VAL A 150 2.23 -19.91 5.49
CA VAL A 150 2.67 -21.15 6.15
C VAL A 150 1.57 -21.66 7.06
N LYS A 151 1.15 -22.90 6.84
CA LYS A 151 0.12 -23.56 7.64
C LYS A 151 0.68 -23.98 9.00
N ALA A 152 -0.18 -24.01 10.00
CA ALA A 152 0.15 -24.55 11.32
C ALA A 152 0.66 -25.97 11.25
N THR A 153 1.58 -26.31 12.14
CA THR A 153 2.11 -27.65 12.37
C THR A 153 2.05 -27.97 13.86
N ASP A 154 2.35 -29.20 14.25
CA ASP A 154 2.41 -29.57 15.68
C ASP A 154 3.43 -28.77 16.50
N LYS A 155 4.31 -28.01 15.85
CA LYS A 155 5.42 -27.29 16.47
C LYS A 155 5.42 -25.77 16.25
N LYS A 156 4.64 -25.28 15.31
CA LYS A 156 4.60 -23.86 14.94
C LYS A 156 3.19 -23.48 14.47
N ASP A 157 2.70 -22.35 14.94
CA ASP A 157 1.44 -21.79 14.51
C ASP A 157 1.48 -21.34 13.05
N ALA A 158 0.31 -21.13 12.45
CA ALA A 158 0.21 -20.59 11.10
C ALA A 158 0.75 -19.16 11.08
N TYR A 159 1.43 -18.78 10.01
CA TYR A 159 1.93 -17.43 9.86
C TYR A 159 2.02 -17.02 8.39
N VAL A 160 2.06 -15.73 8.18
CA VAL A 160 2.31 -15.12 6.88
C VAL A 160 3.62 -14.32 6.91
N VAL A 161 4.20 -14.11 5.72
CA VAL A 161 5.38 -13.28 5.54
C VAL A 161 4.99 -12.07 4.69
N VAL A 162 5.17 -10.87 5.24
CA VAL A 162 4.80 -9.61 4.60
C VAL A 162 6.02 -8.94 3.99
N ALA A 163 5.94 -8.54 2.74
CA ALA A 163 6.89 -7.66 2.09
C ALA A 163 6.33 -6.22 2.09
N PRO A 164 7.01 -5.25 2.71
CA PRO A 164 6.56 -3.87 2.69
C PRO A 164 6.60 -3.25 1.29
N GLU A 165 5.57 -2.48 0.94
CA GLU A 165 5.52 -1.65 -0.27
C GLU A 165 6.02 -0.21 -0.03
N SER A 166 6.46 0.09 1.18
CA SER A 166 7.06 1.36 1.59
C SER A 166 8.43 1.11 2.23
N GLU A 167 9.08 2.18 2.71
CA GLU A 167 10.30 2.03 3.50
C GLU A 167 10.05 1.13 4.71
N LYS A 168 10.88 0.10 4.83
CA LYS A 168 10.81 -0.82 5.97
C LYS A 168 11.67 -0.32 7.12
N PRO A 169 11.23 -0.49 8.36
CA PRO A 169 12.07 -0.23 9.52
C PRO A 169 13.34 -1.09 9.54
N THR A 170 14.40 -0.58 10.18
CA THR A 170 15.61 -1.36 10.40
C THR A 170 15.31 -2.59 11.27
N ASN A 171 15.82 -3.76 10.88
CA ASN A 171 15.58 -5.05 11.55
C ASN A 171 14.11 -5.49 11.54
N PHE A 172 13.40 -5.17 10.46
CA PHE A 172 12.02 -5.54 10.25
C PHE A 172 11.82 -7.07 10.34
N LYS A 173 11.06 -7.51 11.34
CA LYS A 173 10.55 -8.88 11.42
C LYS A 173 9.25 -8.93 10.64
N ASN A 174 9.23 -9.70 9.59
CA ASN A 174 8.16 -9.73 8.59
C ASN A 174 7.25 -10.96 8.67
N GLU A 175 7.42 -11.78 9.69
CA GLU A 175 6.51 -12.90 9.99
C GLU A 175 5.42 -12.42 10.96
N PHE A 176 4.18 -12.79 10.69
CA PHE A 176 3.03 -12.52 11.56
C PHE A 176 2.19 -13.79 11.73
N GLU A 177 2.01 -14.22 12.97
CA GLU A 177 1.19 -15.38 13.30
C GLU A 177 -0.29 -15.05 13.15
N THR A 178 -0.99 -15.84 12.33
CA THR A 178 -2.43 -15.66 12.08
C THR A 178 -3.04 -16.92 11.53
N ASP A 179 -4.30 -17.14 11.88
CA ASP A 179 -5.18 -18.17 11.29
C ASP A 179 -5.99 -17.63 10.10
N ASP A 180 -5.88 -16.34 9.82
CA ASP A 180 -6.53 -15.70 8.67
C ASP A 180 -5.96 -16.26 7.36
N LYS A 181 -6.84 -16.37 6.37
CA LYS A 181 -6.47 -16.93 5.08
C LYS A 181 -6.08 -15.80 4.13
N PHE A 182 -4.80 -15.78 3.82
CA PHE A 182 -4.22 -14.93 2.78
C PHE A 182 -3.63 -15.81 1.69
N GLU A 183 -3.60 -15.28 0.47
CA GLU A 183 -2.91 -15.88 -0.66
C GLU A 183 -1.60 -15.13 -0.95
N ASP A 184 -0.67 -15.80 -1.63
CA ASP A 184 0.54 -15.12 -2.09
C ASP A 184 0.15 -13.99 -3.05
N ASP A 185 0.85 -12.86 -2.96
CA ASP A 185 0.60 -11.61 -3.68
C ASP A 185 -0.65 -10.81 -3.23
N ASP A 186 -1.37 -11.23 -2.17
CA ASP A 186 -2.41 -10.40 -1.57
C ASP A 186 -1.82 -9.12 -0.99
N TYR A 187 -2.46 -7.99 -1.30
CA TYR A 187 -2.17 -6.73 -0.63
C TYR A 187 -2.82 -6.68 0.72
N VAL A 188 -2.02 -6.41 1.73
CA VAL A 188 -2.45 -6.36 3.13
C VAL A 188 -2.06 -5.05 3.79
N LEU A 189 -2.86 -4.67 4.76
CA LEU A 189 -2.58 -3.61 5.70
C LEU A 189 -1.85 -4.21 6.89
N TYR A 190 -0.85 -3.54 7.41
CA TYR A 190 -0.21 -3.96 8.65
C TYR A 190 0.14 -2.77 9.54
N THR A 191 0.19 -3.00 10.85
CA THR A 191 0.78 -2.10 11.82
C THR A 191 2.10 -2.67 12.30
N TYR A 192 3.05 -1.81 12.66
CA TYR A 192 4.38 -2.23 13.06
C TYR A 192 4.82 -1.47 14.31
N SER A 193 5.22 -2.20 15.35
CA SER A 193 5.81 -1.59 16.53
C SER A 193 7.31 -1.37 16.34
N LEU A 194 7.74 -0.12 16.41
CA LEU A 194 9.16 0.23 16.46
C LEU A 194 9.81 -0.15 17.80
N LYS A 195 9.02 -0.24 18.87
CA LYS A 195 9.43 -0.65 20.20
C LYS A 195 9.78 -2.14 20.23
N GLU A 196 8.87 -2.99 19.76
CA GLU A 196 9.04 -4.45 19.73
C GLU A 196 9.73 -4.93 18.45
N LYS A 197 9.78 -4.10 17.41
CA LYS A 197 10.39 -4.37 16.09
C LYS A 197 9.72 -5.51 15.34
N GLU A 198 8.42 -5.61 15.46
CA GLU A 198 7.62 -6.65 14.79
C GLU A 198 6.27 -6.12 14.30
N ILE A 199 5.65 -6.91 13.44
CA ILE A 199 4.29 -6.65 12.96
C ILE A 199 3.31 -7.02 14.08
N GLU A 200 2.37 -6.10 14.37
CA GLU A 200 1.38 -6.28 15.42
C GLU A 200 0.00 -6.63 14.88
N SER A 201 -0.26 -6.32 13.63
CA SER A 201 -1.51 -6.70 12.97
C SER A 201 -1.34 -6.85 11.47
N VAL A 202 -2.12 -7.74 10.86
CA VAL A 202 -2.26 -7.87 9.41
C VAL A 202 -3.74 -7.99 9.08
N ALA A 203 -4.21 -7.25 8.09
CA ALA A 203 -5.58 -7.29 7.61
C ALA A 203 -5.63 -7.14 6.08
N ALA A 204 -6.68 -7.65 5.44
CA ALA A 204 -6.86 -7.48 4.00
C ALA A 204 -7.06 -6.01 3.64
N ALA A 205 -6.39 -5.53 2.59
CA ALA A 205 -6.62 -4.20 2.05
C ALA A 205 -7.88 -4.18 1.16
N THR A 206 -8.65 -3.09 1.23
CA THR A 206 -9.81 -2.92 0.35
C THR A 206 -9.35 -2.40 -1.01
N LYS A 207 -9.63 -3.16 -2.06
CA LYS A 207 -9.27 -2.84 -3.44
C LYS A 207 -10.36 -2.03 -4.14
N VAL A 208 -9.99 -0.98 -4.86
CA VAL A 208 -10.85 -0.21 -5.77
C VAL A 208 -10.16 -0.07 -7.12
N GLU A 209 -10.87 -0.40 -8.19
CA GLU A 209 -10.36 -0.31 -9.56
C GLU A 209 -11.24 0.64 -10.37
N GLY A 210 -10.63 1.38 -11.28
CA GLY A 210 -11.36 2.22 -12.22
C GLY A 210 -10.52 3.33 -12.84
N THR A 211 -11.17 4.07 -13.71
CA THR A 211 -10.58 5.18 -14.45
C THR A 211 -10.49 6.41 -13.55
N VAL A 212 -9.31 7.00 -13.46
CA VAL A 212 -9.11 8.27 -12.74
C VAL A 212 -9.71 9.41 -13.56
N THR A 213 -10.66 10.13 -12.97
CA THR A 213 -11.30 11.30 -13.59
C THR A 213 -10.72 12.62 -13.08
N VAL A 214 -10.23 12.66 -11.83
CA VAL A 214 -9.58 13.83 -11.25
C VAL A 214 -8.38 13.34 -10.42
N ALA A 215 -7.24 13.98 -10.60
CA ALA A 215 -6.05 13.78 -9.78
C ALA A 215 -5.67 15.11 -9.09
N GLU A 216 -5.75 15.12 -7.76
CA GLU A 216 -5.31 16.24 -6.92
C GLU A 216 -3.96 15.85 -6.32
N ASN A 217 -2.89 16.48 -6.79
CA ASN A 217 -1.52 16.11 -6.43
C ASN A 217 -0.73 17.34 -5.98
N SER A 218 -1.27 18.12 -5.04
CA SER A 218 -0.56 19.29 -4.52
C SER A 218 0.86 18.93 -4.10
N VAL A 219 1.82 19.70 -4.58
CA VAL A 219 3.29 19.53 -4.39
C VAL A 219 3.72 19.66 -2.92
N THR A 220 2.81 20.10 -2.05
CA THR A 220 3.08 20.20 -0.61
C THR A 220 2.90 18.81 0.04
N ASN A 221 3.77 18.44 0.98
CA ASN A 221 3.66 17.25 1.81
C ASN A 221 2.40 17.27 2.72
N ASN A 222 1.27 17.57 2.15
CA ASN A 222 0.00 17.64 2.84
C ASN A 222 -0.94 16.59 2.23
N SER A 223 -1.14 15.48 2.93
CA SER A 223 -2.05 14.40 2.56
C SER A 223 -3.48 14.87 2.29
N ASP A 224 -3.92 15.96 2.94
CA ASP A 224 -5.25 16.54 2.74
C ASP A 224 -5.48 17.07 1.33
N LYS A 225 -4.39 17.39 0.60
CA LYS A 225 -4.42 17.92 -0.76
C LYS A 225 -4.05 16.89 -1.83
N LYS A 226 -3.90 15.64 -1.44
CA LYS A 226 -3.62 14.52 -2.33
C LYS A 226 -4.85 13.63 -2.40
N ALA A 227 -5.45 13.51 -3.56
CA ALA A 227 -6.63 12.68 -3.76
C ALA A 227 -6.78 12.24 -5.21
N LEU A 228 -7.42 11.10 -5.43
CA LEU A 228 -7.89 10.64 -6.74
C LEU A 228 -9.39 10.51 -6.72
N THR A 229 -10.04 10.83 -7.85
CA THR A 229 -11.46 10.51 -8.06
C THR A 229 -11.55 9.36 -9.05
N ILE A 230 -12.10 8.24 -8.59
CA ILE A 230 -12.29 7.01 -9.35
C ILE A 230 -13.78 6.64 -9.26
N ASN A 231 -14.41 6.34 -10.38
CA ASN A 231 -15.83 5.98 -10.45
C ASN A 231 -16.75 7.01 -9.73
N GLY A 232 -16.40 8.30 -9.80
CA GLY A 232 -17.14 9.39 -9.16
C GLY A 232 -16.93 9.56 -7.67
N THR A 233 -16.14 8.69 -7.04
CA THR A 233 -15.81 8.77 -5.60
C THR A 233 -14.41 9.35 -5.42
N LYS A 234 -14.29 10.33 -4.51
CA LYS A 234 -13.01 10.93 -4.15
C LYS A 234 -12.37 10.18 -2.99
N TYR A 235 -11.14 9.73 -3.20
CA TYR A 235 -10.30 9.05 -2.21
C TYR A 235 -9.11 9.94 -1.86
N LYS A 236 -9.01 10.32 -0.59
CA LYS A 236 -7.86 11.10 -0.08
C LYS A 236 -6.70 10.15 0.23
N ALA A 237 -5.48 10.67 0.08
CA ALA A 237 -4.28 9.92 0.42
C ALA A 237 -4.14 9.69 1.93
N SER A 238 -3.70 8.49 2.31
CA SER A 238 -3.17 8.19 3.64
C SER A 238 -1.82 8.89 3.85
N ALA A 239 -1.45 9.12 5.09
CA ALA A 239 -0.12 9.62 5.46
C ALA A 239 1.02 8.71 4.98
N LYS A 240 0.76 7.41 4.90
CA LYS A 240 1.71 6.37 4.50
C LYS A 240 1.45 5.83 3.10
N ILE A 241 0.86 6.67 2.23
CA ILE A 241 0.64 6.29 0.84
C ILE A 241 1.94 5.91 0.15
N SER A 242 1.90 4.84 -0.63
CA SER A 242 3.00 4.32 -1.44
C SER A 242 2.50 3.86 -2.82
N GLY A 243 3.38 3.25 -3.60
CA GLY A 243 3.09 2.87 -4.98
C GLY A 243 3.43 3.98 -5.97
N GLU A 244 2.60 4.17 -6.98
CA GLU A 244 2.79 5.23 -7.98
C GLU A 244 2.75 6.62 -7.34
N ASN A 245 3.69 7.47 -7.77
CA ASN A 245 3.68 8.84 -7.31
C ASN A 245 2.44 9.56 -7.86
N LEU A 246 1.65 10.16 -6.98
CA LEU A 246 0.42 10.86 -7.39
C LEU A 246 0.65 12.00 -8.39
N SER A 247 1.88 12.55 -8.47
CA SER A 247 2.24 13.51 -9.52
C SER A 247 2.29 12.89 -10.91
N ASP A 248 2.48 11.58 -11.00
CA ASP A 248 2.62 10.84 -12.26
C ASP A 248 1.31 10.17 -12.68
N VAL A 249 0.30 10.21 -11.81
CA VAL A 249 -1.04 9.71 -12.12
C VAL A 249 -1.69 10.56 -13.21
N SER A 250 -2.12 9.91 -14.26
CA SER A 250 -2.78 10.54 -15.41
C SER A 250 -4.28 10.32 -15.36
N VAL A 251 -5.06 11.38 -15.66
CA VAL A 251 -6.50 11.26 -15.83
C VAL A 251 -6.83 10.45 -17.08
N LYS A 252 -8.00 9.79 -17.10
CA LYS A 252 -8.46 8.88 -18.16
C LYS A 252 -7.63 7.59 -18.28
N GLN A 253 -6.79 7.27 -17.30
CA GLN A 253 -6.11 6.00 -17.18
C GLN A 253 -6.73 5.19 -16.03
N ASP A 254 -6.63 3.87 -16.14
CA ASP A 254 -7.16 2.95 -15.13
C ASP A 254 -6.09 2.69 -14.06
N TYR A 255 -6.52 2.79 -12.83
CA TYR A 255 -5.69 2.53 -11.65
C TYR A 255 -6.40 1.57 -10.71
N THR A 256 -5.61 0.83 -9.98
CA THR A 256 -6.01 0.14 -8.77
C THR A 256 -5.50 0.95 -7.59
N ILE A 257 -6.38 1.22 -6.65
CA ILE A 257 -5.99 1.77 -5.35
C ILE A 257 -6.39 0.81 -4.25
N TYR A 258 -5.62 0.82 -3.19
CA TYR A 258 -5.93 0.08 -1.97
C TYR A 258 -6.21 1.07 -0.85
N LEU A 259 -7.25 0.78 -0.08
CA LEU A 259 -7.69 1.64 1.01
C LEU A 259 -7.29 1.03 2.34
N ASP A 260 -6.94 1.89 3.29
CA ASP A 260 -6.77 1.52 4.68
C ASP A 260 -8.14 1.28 5.37
N SER A 261 -8.11 0.86 6.63
CA SER A 261 -9.32 0.58 7.41
C SER A 261 -10.20 1.80 7.66
N TYR A 262 -9.70 3.00 7.37
CA TYR A 262 -10.40 4.26 7.54
C TYR A 262 -10.88 4.87 6.22
N GLY A 263 -10.62 4.18 5.11
CA GLY A 263 -11.04 4.59 3.76
C GLY A 263 -10.09 5.56 3.06
N TYR A 264 -8.88 5.76 3.57
CA TYR A 264 -7.85 6.53 2.89
C TYR A 264 -7.06 5.65 1.93
N MET A 265 -6.70 6.22 0.79
CA MET A 265 -5.89 5.55 -0.22
C MET A 265 -4.45 5.40 0.27
N ILE A 266 -4.00 4.15 0.45
CA ILE A 266 -2.68 3.82 1.00
C ILE A 266 -1.70 3.29 -0.05
N TYR A 267 -2.20 2.76 -1.17
CA TYR A 267 -1.37 2.29 -2.28
C TYR A 267 -2.04 2.59 -3.61
N VAL A 268 -1.25 2.95 -4.59
CA VAL A 268 -1.70 3.25 -5.95
C VAL A 268 -0.87 2.45 -6.94
N GLU A 269 -1.55 1.77 -7.82
CA GLU A 269 -0.95 0.99 -8.90
C GLU A 269 -1.62 1.35 -10.22
N GLU A 270 -0.83 1.71 -11.22
CA GLU A 270 -1.36 1.89 -12.56
C GLU A 270 -1.76 0.53 -13.11
N ASN A 271 -3.03 0.38 -13.46
CA ASN A 271 -3.47 -0.84 -14.11
C ASN A 271 -2.80 -0.93 -15.46
N GLU A 272 -2.12 -2.04 -15.69
CA GLU A 272 -1.72 -2.35 -17.05
C GLU A 272 -2.98 -2.38 -17.89
N ALA A 273 -3.06 -1.47 -18.85
CA ALA A 273 -4.11 -1.56 -19.81
C ALA A 273 -4.01 -2.96 -20.44
N ILE A 274 -5.00 -3.82 -20.17
CA ILE A 274 -5.28 -4.94 -21.06
C ILE A 274 -5.77 -4.28 -22.35
N GLY A 275 -4.82 -3.72 -23.09
CA GLY A 275 -5.04 -3.09 -24.38
C GLY A 275 -4.57 -4.05 -25.44
N ASP A 276 -4.95 -3.78 -26.66
CA ASP A 276 -4.37 -4.45 -27.80
C ASP A 276 -2.87 -4.19 -27.82
N TYR A 277 -2.10 -5.17 -28.26
CA TYR A 277 -0.66 -5.07 -28.36
C TYR A 277 -0.25 -4.65 -29.77
N ALA A 278 0.85 -3.90 -29.85
CA ALA A 278 1.49 -3.57 -31.11
C ALA A 278 3.02 -3.51 -30.93
N LEU A 279 3.73 -3.74 -32.05
CA LEU A 279 5.16 -3.52 -32.14
C LEU A 279 5.44 -2.18 -32.80
N ILE A 280 6.28 -1.35 -32.23
CA ILE A 280 6.71 -0.10 -32.85
C ILE A 280 7.71 -0.42 -33.97
N LEU A 281 7.29 -0.22 -35.22
CA LEU A 281 8.19 -0.34 -36.37
C LEU A 281 8.98 0.94 -36.60
N ASN A 282 8.36 2.09 -36.30
CA ASN A 282 8.99 3.38 -36.42
C ASN A 282 8.29 4.39 -35.52
N ILE A 283 9.02 5.42 -35.08
CA ILE A 283 8.48 6.46 -34.23
C ILE A 283 9.05 7.80 -34.64
N LYS A 284 8.22 8.82 -34.69
CA LYS A 284 8.61 10.18 -35.00
C LYS A 284 7.95 11.15 -34.03
N GLN A 285 8.77 11.81 -33.24
CA GLN A 285 8.32 12.95 -32.47
C GLN A 285 7.99 14.12 -33.41
N GLY A 286 6.85 14.74 -33.20
CA GLY A 286 6.51 15.98 -33.89
C GLY A 286 7.55 17.05 -33.56
N SER A 287 8.13 17.64 -34.59
CA SER A 287 8.80 18.93 -34.42
C SER A 287 7.74 19.99 -34.16
N ASN A 288 8.10 21.14 -33.60
CA ASN A 288 7.21 22.28 -33.28
C ASN A 288 6.39 22.84 -34.46
N ASP A 289 6.39 22.18 -35.60
CA ASP A 289 5.54 22.44 -36.74
C ASP A 289 4.13 21.96 -36.43
N TRP A 290 3.20 22.89 -36.29
CA TRP A 290 1.84 22.66 -35.88
C TRP A 290 0.98 21.78 -36.79
N TYR A 291 1.55 21.13 -37.79
CA TYR A 291 0.87 20.19 -38.67
C TYR A 291 1.24 18.71 -38.49
N LEU A 292 2.24 18.39 -37.70
CA LEU A 292 2.73 17.02 -37.56
C LEU A 292 2.82 16.66 -36.08
N GLY A 293 1.71 16.17 -35.52
CA GLY A 293 1.68 15.53 -34.19
C GLY A 293 2.64 14.34 -34.12
N ASN A 294 2.87 13.86 -32.92
CA ASN A 294 3.63 12.63 -32.70
C ASN A 294 3.00 11.48 -33.46
N ARG A 295 3.81 10.66 -34.12
CA ARG A 295 3.35 9.53 -34.93
C ARG A 295 4.16 8.28 -34.62
N ALA A 296 3.49 7.14 -34.64
CA ALA A 296 4.10 5.83 -34.58
C ALA A 296 3.61 4.97 -35.74
N GLU A 297 4.48 4.19 -36.34
CA GLU A 297 4.13 3.10 -37.23
C GLU A 297 4.07 1.83 -36.38
N LEU A 298 2.89 1.25 -36.26
CA LEU A 298 2.60 0.09 -35.42
C LEU A 298 2.31 -1.12 -36.28
N LEU A 299 2.87 -2.27 -35.90
CA LEU A 299 2.45 -3.58 -36.36
C LEU A 299 1.54 -4.19 -35.31
N PHE A 300 0.30 -4.44 -35.70
CA PHE A 300 -0.73 -5.02 -34.84
C PHE A 300 -0.67 -6.55 -34.81
N THR A 301 -1.33 -7.14 -33.83
CA THR A 301 -1.38 -8.60 -33.63
C THR A 301 -2.04 -9.37 -34.79
N ASP A 302 -2.85 -8.71 -35.60
CA ASP A 302 -3.47 -9.25 -36.81
C ASP A 302 -2.54 -9.22 -38.06
N GLY A 303 -1.31 -8.73 -37.88
CA GLY A 303 -0.31 -8.59 -38.94
C GLY A 303 -0.45 -7.32 -39.79
N THR A 304 -1.43 -6.46 -39.50
CA THR A 304 -1.58 -5.19 -40.21
C THR A 304 -0.60 -4.14 -39.68
N THR A 305 -0.23 -3.18 -40.54
CA THR A 305 0.56 -2.03 -40.15
C THR A 305 -0.21 -0.74 -40.36
N LYS A 306 -0.07 0.20 -39.43
CA LYS A 306 -0.72 1.51 -39.52
C LYS A 306 0.16 2.61 -38.95
N ILE A 307 0.17 3.77 -39.59
CA ILE A 307 0.76 4.99 -39.02
C ILE A 307 -0.35 5.67 -38.23
N VAL A 308 -0.14 5.85 -36.94
CA VAL A 308 -1.10 6.40 -35.99
C VAL A 308 -0.60 7.72 -35.41
N THR A 309 -1.54 8.61 -35.10
CA THR A 309 -1.25 9.79 -34.27
C THR A 309 -1.27 9.37 -32.82
N THR A 310 -0.27 9.81 -32.07
CA THR A 310 -0.16 9.46 -30.66
C THR A 310 -0.32 10.70 -29.78
N ASP A 311 -0.77 10.50 -28.55
CA ASP A 311 -0.93 11.55 -27.57
C ASP A 311 0.41 12.28 -27.30
N LYS A 312 0.30 13.59 -27.06
CA LYS A 312 1.42 14.52 -26.91
C LYS A 312 2.23 14.26 -25.64
N ASP A 313 1.57 13.84 -24.58
CA ASP A 313 2.18 13.72 -23.25
C ASP A 313 2.99 12.44 -23.09
N TYR A 314 2.77 11.47 -23.95
CA TYR A 314 3.40 10.16 -23.83
C TYR A 314 4.89 10.18 -24.16
N PHE A 315 5.30 10.96 -25.15
CA PHE A 315 6.70 11.03 -25.61
C PHE A 315 7.63 11.82 -24.67
N THR A 316 7.07 12.64 -23.80
CA THR A 316 7.85 13.45 -22.85
C THR A 316 8.21 12.70 -21.59
N LYS A 317 7.45 11.65 -21.24
CA LYS A 317 7.57 10.94 -19.95
C LYS A 317 8.28 9.59 -20.03
N LYS A 318 8.28 8.92 -21.19
CA LYS A 318 8.90 7.58 -21.34
C LYS A 318 9.59 7.47 -22.70
N SER A 319 10.85 7.04 -22.71
CA SER A 319 11.61 6.78 -23.94
C SER A 319 11.09 5.47 -24.57
N MET A 320 10.35 5.57 -25.66
CA MET A 320 10.01 4.44 -26.51
C MET A 320 10.88 4.45 -27.76
N ALA A 321 11.23 3.28 -28.22
CA ALA A 321 12.09 3.10 -29.36
C ALA A 321 11.46 2.17 -30.39
N LYS A 322 12.04 2.18 -31.58
CA LYS A 322 11.78 1.15 -32.58
C LYS A 322 12.06 -0.23 -31.99
N ASN A 323 11.18 -1.19 -32.26
CA ASN A 323 11.14 -2.56 -31.80
C ASN A 323 10.64 -2.75 -30.36
N ASP A 324 10.14 -1.70 -29.72
CA ASP A 324 9.45 -1.87 -28.44
C ASP A 324 8.06 -2.47 -28.67
N ILE A 325 7.68 -3.42 -27.82
CA ILE A 325 6.30 -3.89 -27.75
C ILE A 325 5.55 -2.95 -26.81
N VAL A 326 4.40 -2.50 -27.24
CA VAL A 326 3.54 -1.58 -26.51
C VAL A 326 2.13 -2.14 -26.40
N THR A 327 1.43 -1.74 -25.37
CA THR A 327 -0.02 -1.76 -25.35
C THR A 327 -0.54 -0.42 -25.89
N TYR A 328 -1.75 -0.41 -26.45
CA TYR A 328 -2.35 0.84 -26.92
C TYR A 328 -3.84 0.91 -26.60
N LYS A 329 -4.30 2.13 -26.45
CA LYS A 329 -5.73 2.49 -26.41
C LYS A 329 -5.96 3.56 -27.48
N VAL A 330 -7.17 3.58 -28.04
CA VAL A 330 -7.59 4.61 -28.98
C VAL A 330 -8.67 5.45 -28.30
N ASN A 331 -8.46 6.77 -28.26
CA ASN A 331 -9.45 7.69 -27.72
C ASN A 331 -10.56 7.99 -28.75
N ASP A 332 -11.58 8.74 -28.35
CA ASP A 332 -12.72 9.12 -29.19
C ASP A 332 -12.31 9.96 -30.42
N ASP A 333 -11.16 10.64 -30.35
CA ASP A 333 -10.60 11.44 -31.44
C ASP A 333 -9.74 10.59 -32.40
N GLY A 334 -9.58 9.29 -32.13
CA GLY A 334 -8.79 8.35 -32.93
C GLY A 334 -7.29 8.44 -32.69
N GLU A 335 -6.86 9.12 -31.62
CA GLU A 335 -5.46 9.16 -31.22
C GLU A 335 -5.09 7.95 -30.34
N TYR A 336 -3.87 7.48 -30.51
CA TYR A 336 -3.36 6.31 -29.82
C TYR A 336 -2.53 6.72 -28.60
N THR A 337 -2.92 6.26 -27.43
CA THR A 337 -2.09 6.29 -26.24
C THR A 337 -1.29 4.99 -26.18
N LEU A 338 0.03 5.09 -26.26
CA LEU A 338 0.92 3.93 -26.24
C LEU A 338 1.55 3.78 -24.85
N LYS A 339 1.69 2.57 -24.37
CA LYS A 339 2.40 2.24 -23.13
C LYS A 339 3.45 1.18 -23.40
N ALA A 340 4.71 1.50 -23.11
CA ALA A 340 5.81 0.53 -23.22
C ALA A 340 5.63 -0.56 -22.15
N LEU A 341 5.81 -1.81 -22.54
CA LEU A 341 5.92 -2.89 -21.59
C LEU A 341 7.26 -2.77 -20.86
N PRO A 342 7.29 -2.86 -19.52
CA PRO A 342 8.54 -2.90 -18.78
C PRO A 342 9.40 -4.06 -19.29
N THR A 343 10.68 -3.80 -19.53
CA THR A 343 11.64 -4.82 -20.03
C THR A 343 11.79 -6.00 -19.07
N GLU A 344 11.62 -5.76 -17.79
CA GLU A 344 11.59 -6.79 -16.75
C GLU A 344 10.40 -7.76 -16.84
N LYS A 345 9.36 -7.40 -17.60
CA LYS A 345 8.20 -8.25 -17.86
C LYS A 345 8.30 -9.04 -19.17
N LEU A 346 9.31 -8.74 -19.96
CA LEU A 346 9.61 -9.44 -21.20
C LEU A 346 10.71 -10.48 -20.92
N VAL A 347 10.31 -11.67 -20.54
CA VAL A 347 11.15 -12.88 -20.40
C VAL A 347 12.28 -12.70 -19.38
N SER A 348 12.55 -13.70 -18.57
CA SER A 348 13.84 -13.82 -17.90
C SER A 348 14.93 -13.86 -18.98
N ALA A 349 15.31 -12.71 -19.47
CA ALA A 349 16.48 -12.58 -20.27
C ALA A 349 17.68 -12.71 -19.33
N GLU A 350 17.97 -13.92 -18.94
CA GLU A 350 19.36 -14.21 -18.78
C GLU A 350 19.97 -14.02 -20.16
N SER A 351 20.76 -12.97 -20.26
CA SER A 351 21.57 -12.59 -21.41
C SER A 351 20.80 -12.23 -22.68
N SER A 352 20.94 -10.99 -23.04
CA SER A 352 20.90 -10.48 -24.41
C SER A 352 20.37 -11.48 -25.46
N MET A 353 19.14 -11.37 -25.82
CA MET A 353 18.62 -11.98 -27.06
C MET A 353 19.17 -11.32 -28.33
N SER A 354 20.21 -10.50 -28.20
CA SER A 354 20.96 -9.95 -29.31
C SER A 354 21.66 -11.08 -30.05
N GLY A 355 21.05 -11.52 -31.14
CA GLY A 355 21.64 -12.45 -32.08
C GLY A 355 21.39 -13.94 -31.87
N GLN A 356 20.50 -14.32 -30.97
CA GLN A 356 20.10 -15.72 -30.86
C GLN A 356 18.89 -16.03 -31.73
N THR A 357 19.01 -17.04 -32.55
CA THR A 357 17.91 -17.66 -33.26
C THR A 357 17.10 -18.43 -32.20
N LEU A 358 15.84 -18.04 -31.98
CA LEU A 358 14.91 -18.80 -31.16
C LEU A 358 14.69 -20.16 -31.85
N THR A 359 15.36 -21.19 -31.36
CA THR A 359 15.07 -22.56 -31.76
C THR A 359 13.97 -23.06 -30.82
N ASN A 360 12.81 -23.33 -31.38
CA ASN A 360 11.67 -24.16 -30.88
C ASN A 360 11.50 -24.37 -29.37
N GLU A 361 12.14 -23.63 -28.51
CA GLU A 361 11.92 -23.64 -27.10
C GLU A 361 10.74 -22.74 -26.82
N THR A 362 9.74 -23.32 -26.25
CA THR A 362 8.56 -22.65 -25.73
C THR A 362 9.03 -21.49 -24.87
N LEU A 363 8.72 -20.27 -25.28
CA LEU A 363 8.71 -19.14 -24.40
C LEU A 363 7.67 -19.44 -23.34
N SER A 364 8.05 -20.14 -22.28
CA SER A 364 7.23 -20.26 -21.11
C SER A 364 7.29 -18.91 -20.42
N MET A 365 6.25 -18.15 -20.55
CA MET A 365 6.00 -17.02 -19.68
C MET A 365 5.57 -17.61 -18.35
N GLU A 366 6.52 -17.99 -17.51
CA GLU A 366 6.22 -18.29 -16.11
C GLU A 366 5.76 -17.00 -15.46
N ASN A 367 4.48 -16.95 -15.16
CA ASN A 367 3.87 -15.97 -14.28
C ASN A 367 4.28 -14.53 -14.53
N ASN A 368 4.43 -14.13 -15.79
CA ASN A 368 4.73 -12.74 -16.15
C ASN A 368 5.90 -12.12 -15.42
N LYS A 369 6.85 -12.94 -14.99
CA LYS A 369 8.01 -12.43 -14.28
C LYS A 369 9.28 -12.92 -14.91
N ALA A 370 10.05 -11.96 -15.26
CA ALA A 370 11.48 -12.06 -15.16
C ALA A 370 11.84 -12.23 -13.66
N GLY A 371 11.97 -13.45 -13.23
CA GLY A 371 12.71 -13.78 -12.00
C GLY A 371 12.12 -13.35 -10.66
N ARG A 372 10.94 -12.80 -10.60
CA ARG A 372 10.14 -12.66 -9.39
C ARG A 372 8.67 -12.53 -9.71
N SER A 373 7.95 -13.36 -9.05
CA SER A 373 6.55 -13.57 -9.19
C SER A 373 5.69 -12.47 -8.61
N THR A 374 5.45 -11.36 -9.24
CA THR A 374 4.36 -10.46 -8.86
C THR A 374 3.59 -9.88 -10.04
N ALA A 375 3.79 -10.37 -11.25
CA ALA A 375 2.98 -9.92 -12.36
C ALA A 375 1.90 -10.96 -12.69
N ARG A 376 0.69 -10.51 -12.92
CA ARG A 376 -0.43 -11.33 -13.36
C ARG A 376 -0.11 -12.00 -14.69
N PRO A 377 -0.57 -13.25 -14.92
CA PRO A 377 -0.43 -13.90 -16.21
C PRO A 377 -1.02 -13.02 -17.32
N ILE A 378 -0.24 -12.72 -18.35
CA ILE A 378 -0.84 -12.25 -19.60
C ILE A 378 -1.71 -13.41 -20.09
N PRO A 379 -3.01 -13.21 -20.31
CA PRO A 379 -3.86 -14.28 -20.83
C PRO A 379 -3.20 -14.86 -22.07
N PRO A 380 -3.19 -16.18 -22.27
CA PRO A 380 -2.58 -16.81 -23.44
C PRO A 380 -3.16 -16.36 -24.78
N THR A 381 -4.26 -15.62 -24.73
CA THR A 381 -4.91 -14.98 -25.90
C THR A 381 -4.33 -13.61 -26.27
N ALA A 382 -3.47 -13.03 -25.43
CA ALA A 382 -2.98 -11.65 -25.62
C ALA A 382 -1.82 -11.51 -26.63
N LEU A 383 -1.05 -12.57 -26.84
CA LEU A 383 -0.02 -12.64 -27.88
C LEU A 383 -0.10 -14.01 -28.55
N PRO A 384 -0.61 -14.11 -29.76
CA PRO A 384 -0.44 -15.34 -30.50
C PRO A 384 1.07 -15.50 -30.76
N CYS A 385 1.68 -16.43 -30.03
CA CYS A 385 3.11 -16.79 -30.20
C CYS A 385 3.50 -17.09 -31.66
N SER A 386 2.51 -17.32 -32.53
CA SER A 386 2.75 -17.68 -33.91
C SER A 386 3.39 -16.61 -34.77
N TRP A 387 3.26 -15.33 -34.45
CA TRP A 387 3.86 -14.28 -35.30
C TRP A 387 5.25 -13.80 -34.85
N LEU A 388 5.64 -14.13 -33.62
CA LEU A 388 7.02 -13.98 -33.18
C LEU A 388 7.90 -15.12 -33.68
N LEU A 389 7.32 -16.22 -34.20
CA LEU A 389 8.01 -17.45 -34.58
C LEU A 389 7.89 -17.77 -36.08
N THR A 390 7.31 -16.90 -36.92
CA THR A 390 7.36 -17.11 -38.36
C THR A 390 8.76 -16.83 -38.86
N PRO A 391 9.50 -17.86 -39.34
CA PRO A 391 10.77 -17.61 -39.99
C PRO A 391 10.51 -16.75 -41.22
N VAL A 392 11.29 -15.68 -41.38
CA VAL A 392 11.37 -14.95 -42.65
C VAL A 392 11.71 -15.98 -43.71
N PRO A 393 10.88 -16.17 -44.77
CA PRO A 393 11.24 -17.11 -45.81
C PRO A 393 12.55 -16.66 -46.48
N PRO A 394 13.45 -17.58 -46.80
CA PRO A 394 14.68 -17.21 -47.46
C PRO A 394 14.36 -16.52 -48.79
N THR A 395 14.87 -15.34 -49.00
CA THR A 395 14.84 -14.64 -50.29
C THR A 395 15.61 -15.48 -51.29
N THR A 396 14.92 -16.28 -52.09
CA THR A 396 15.49 -16.89 -53.29
C THR A 396 15.60 -15.80 -54.35
N SER A 397 16.79 -15.30 -54.53
CA SER A 397 17.10 -14.53 -55.74
C SER A 397 16.95 -15.44 -56.96
N PRO A 398 16.22 -15.03 -58.00
CA PRO A 398 16.19 -15.81 -59.23
C PRO A 398 17.56 -15.71 -59.94
N LEU A 399 18.23 -16.84 -60.08
CA LEU A 399 19.35 -16.98 -60.99
C LEU A 399 18.80 -16.86 -62.41
N THR A 400 19.22 -15.87 -63.14
CA THR A 400 19.02 -15.73 -64.58
C THR A 400 19.87 -16.75 -65.30
N PRO A 401 19.34 -17.58 -66.21
CA PRO A 401 20.17 -18.42 -67.07
C PRO A 401 20.74 -17.58 -68.20
N ALA A 402 21.96 -17.92 -68.54
CA ALA A 402 22.71 -17.40 -69.68
C ALA A 402 22.15 -17.83 -71.04
#